data_7634cada514a3b757868104dc9975cfa
#
_entry.id   7634cada514a3b757868104dc9975cfa
#
_cell.length_a   1.000
_cell.length_b   1.000
_cell.length_c   1.000
_cell.angle_alpha   90.00
_cell.angle_beta   90.00
_cell.angle_gamma   90.00
#
_symmetry.space_group_name_H-M   'P 1'
#
loop_
_entity.id
_entity.type
_entity.pdbx_description
1 polymer ?
#
loop_
_entity_poly.entity_id
_entity_poly.type
_entity_poly.pdbx_seq_one_letter_code
_entity_poly.pdbx_strand_id
1 'polypeptide(L)'
;NMQIVKTPSPEYPADYTGGFVLVNTKDIPTGNIFQVSVGGNWNTATVFKDFCYAKGSGTDFLGFDNGLRNLDGGFRTALRPIGNGGTDLQNNGLNNDWMVRSMKPWGDLKLSANLGRRWKLGENQMGMIAAVNYTNEYRTFGDMQNNQFGVYDERNDRSIYLSNSLDNQYNH
;
A
#
# COMPACT_ATOMS: atom_id res chain seq x y z
N ASN A 1 -25.38 2.05 -0.09
CA ASN A 1 -25.75 2.78 1.13
C ASN A 1 -24.60 2.66 2.13
N MET A 2 -24.26 3.78 2.76
CA MET A 2 -23.28 3.84 3.85
C MET A 2 -24.03 4.05 5.16
N GLN A 3 -23.75 3.21 6.15
CA GLN A 3 -24.32 3.30 7.48
C GLN A 3 -23.18 3.37 8.50
N ILE A 4 -23.25 4.37 9.38
CA ILE A 4 -22.26 4.53 10.45
C ILE A 4 -22.91 4.05 11.75
N VAL A 5 -22.34 3.03 12.35
CA VAL A 5 -22.76 2.47 13.64
C VAL A 5 -21.76 2.90 14.69
N LYS A 6 -22.22 3.69 15.67
CA LYS A 6 -21.40 4.22 16.75
C LYS A 6 -21.56 3.47 18.07
N THR A 7 -22.64 2.68 18.18
CA THR A 7 -22.97 1.94 19.41
C THR A 7 -22.56 0.48 19.24
N PRO A 8 -21.82 -0.11 20.20
CA PRO A 8 -21.50 -1.52 20.16
C PRO A 8 -22.76 -2.38 20.19
N SER A 9 -22.79 -3.40 19.34
CA SER A 9 -23.84 -4.41 19.28
C SER A 9 -23.19 -5.79 19.15
N PRO A 10 -23.81 -6.86 19.70
CA PRO A 10 -23.25 -8.21 19.60
C PRO A 10 -23.05 -8.74 18.19
N GLU A 11 -23.62 -8.08 17.19
CA GLU A 11 -23.53 -8.42 15.77
C GLU A 11 -22.20 -8.01 15.15
N TYR A 12 -21.43 -7.14 15.82
CA TYR A 12 -20.18 -6.59 15.32
C TYR A 12 -18.96 -7.13 16.08
N PRO A 13 -17.78 -7.20 15.44
CA PRO A 13 -16.55 -7.60 16.13
C PRO A 13 -16.30 -6.72 17.37
N ALA A 14 -15.84 -7.33 18.46
CA ALA A 14 -15.66 -6.65 19.75
C ALA A 14 -14.39 -5.75 19.82
N ASP A 15 -13.53 -5.82 18.84
CA ASP A 15 -12.21 -5.17 18.81
C ASP A 15 -12.18 -3.80 18.11
N TYR A 16 -13.36 -3.22 17.84
CA TYR A 16 -13.39 -1.89 17.21
C TYR A 16 -13.38 -0.75 18.24
N THR A 17 -12.66 0.31 17.92
CA THR A 17 -12.65 1.55 18.69
C THR A 17 -13.17 2.71 17.83
N GLY A 18 -14.26 3.35 18.26
CA GLY A 18 -14.78 4.58 17.67
C GLY A 18 -16.00 4.47 16.77
N GLY A 19 -16.16 3.43 15.96
CA GLY A 19 -17.35 3.23 15.12
C GLY A 19 -17.13 2.31 13.94
N PHE A 20 -18.25 1.74 13.47
CA PHE A 20 -18.28 0.85 12.31
C PHE A 20 -18.88 1.57 11.10
N VAL A 21 -18.23 1.43 9.96
CA VAL A 21 -18.77 1.90 8.69
C VAL A 21 -19.19 0.69 7.87
N LEU A 22 -20.49 0.49 7.75
CA LEU A 22 -21.07 -0.55 6.89
C LEU A 22 -21.31 0.03 5.51
N VAL A 23 -20.67 -0.56 4.51
CA VAL A 23 -20.87 -0.21 3.12
C VAL A 23 -21.66 -1.32 2.44
N ASN A 24 -22.94 -1.09 2.22
CA ASN A 24 -23.78 -1.97 1.45
C ASN A 24 -23.79 -1.54 -0.01
N THR A 25 -23.20 -2.35 -0.88
CA THR A 25 -23.24 -2.14 -2.32
C THR A 25 -24.63 -2.48 -2.85
N LYS A 26 -25.01 -1.89 -3.98
CA LYS A 26 -26.24 -2.27 -4.67
C LYS A 26 -25.99 -3.57 -5.43
N ASP A 27 -26.87 -4.54 -5.29
CA ASP A 27 -26.76 -5.82 -5.98
C ASP A 27 -27.01 -5.68 -7.49
N ILE A 28 -27.92 -4.78 -7.87
CA ILE A 28 -28.26 -4.51 -9.26
C ILE A 28 -28.17 -2.99 -9.50
N PRO A 29 -27.51 -2.54 -10.55
CA PRO A 29 -27.48 -1.12 -10.90
C PRO A 29 -28.89 -0.63 -11.25
N THR A 30 -29.24 0.57 -10.82
CA THR A 30 -30.54 1.20 -11.11
C THR A 30 -30.72 1.54 -12.59
N GLY A 31 -29.63 1.60 -13.35
CA GLY A 31 -29.60 1.90 -14.78
C GLY A 31 -28.23 1.58 -15.39
N ASN A 32 -28.07 1.89 -16.68
CA ASN A 32 -26.77 1.81 -17.33
C ASN A 32 -25.95 3.03 -16.92
N ILE A 33 -24.76 2.77 -16.35
CA ILE A 33 -23.83 3.80 -15.88
C ILE A 33 -22.47 3.51 -16.53
N PHE A 34 -21.89 4.55 -17.13
CA PHE A 34 -20.49 4.54 -17.54
C PHE A 34 -19.86 5.84 -17.06
N GLN A 35 -18.87 5.73 -16.20
CA GLN A 35 -18.18 6.88 -15.62
C GLN A 35 -16.69 6.64 -15.68
N VAL A 36 -15.98 7.62 -16.19
CA VAL A 36 -14.52 7.67 -16.14
C VAL A 36 -14.12 8.94 -15.39
N SER A 37 -13.20 8.81 -14.46
CA SER A 37 -12.66 9.94 -13.72
C SER A 37 -11.14 9.91 -13.80
N VAL A 38 -10.57 11.09 -14.03
CA VAL A 38 -9.13 11.33 -14.02
C VAL A 38 -8.87 12.40 -12.98
N GLY A 39 -7.95 12.15 -12.10
CA GLY A 39 -7.55 13.08 -11.05
C GLY A 39 -6.07 12.96 -10.71
N GLY A 40 -5.59 13.86 -9.90
CA GLY A 40 -4.21 13.84 -9.41
C GLY A 40 -4.06 14.82 -8.26
N ASN A 41 -2.95 14.68 -7.53
CA ASN A 41 -2.56 15.61 -6.49
C ASN A 41 -1.21 16.22 -6.83
N TRP A 42 -1.02 17.43 -6.38
CA TRP A 42 0.24 18.13 -6.50
C TRP A 42 0.82 18.37 -5.12
N ASN A 43 1.99 17.80 -4.87
CA ASN A 43 2.71 18.00 -3.61
C ASN A 43 4.02 18.75 -3.88
N THR A 44 4.15 19.97 -3.39
CA THR A 44 5.34 20.80 -3.59
C THR A 44 6.60 20.26 -2.95
N ALA A 45 6.48 19.38 -1.96
CA ALA A 45 7.61 18.72 -1.31
C ALA A 45 8.19 17.57 -2.16
N THR A 46 7.40 17.02 -3.10
CA THR A 46 7.79 15.82 -3.86
C THR A 46 7.92 16.10 -5.36
N VAL A 47 6.98 16.87 -5.94
CA VAL A 47 6.90 17.09 -7.39
C VAL A 47 8.11 17.89 -7.87
N PHE A 48 8.78 17.37 -8.90
CA PHE A 48 10.03 17.91 -9.46
C PHE A 48 11.21 18.01 -8.49
N LYS A 49 11.11 17.35 -7.33
CA LYS A 49 12.23 17.20 -6.40
C LYS A 49 12.93 15.86 -6.61
N ASP A 50 14.11 15.73 -6.05
CA ASP A 50 14.84 14.48 -6.08
C ASP A 50 14.13 13.44 -5.22
N PHE A 51 13.68 12.38 -5.86
CA PHE A 51 12.97 11.26 -5.26
C PHE A 51 13.81 10.00 -5.40
N CYS A 52 14.29 9.48 -4.28
CA CYS A 52 15.09 8.28 -4.26
C CYS A 52 14.21 7.03 -4.29
N TYR A 53 14.54 6.07 -5.13
CA TYR A 53 13.80 4.83 -5.25
C TYR A 53 14.73 3.64 -5.53
N ALA A 54 14.29 2.44 -5.20
CA ALA A 54 14.93 1.21 -5.62
C ALA A 54 14.38 0.76 -6.97
N LYS A 55 15.23 0.16 -7.81
CA LYS A 55 14.79 -0.37 -9.10
C LYS A 55 13.75 -1.47 -8.89
N GLY A 56 12.58 -1.25 -9.41
CA GLY A 56 11.50 -2.21 -9.48
C GLY A 56 11.43 -2.94 -10.82
N SER A 57 10.40 -3.77 -10.97
CA SER A 57 10.09 -4.42 -12.23
C SER A 57 9.48 -3.45 -13.24
N GLY A 58 9.53 -3.80 -14.52
CA GLY A 58 8.94 -2.97 -15.58
C GLY A 58 7.41 -2.84 -15.51
N THR A 59 6.74 -3.66 -14.70
CA THR A 59 5.29 -3.69 -14.53
C THR A 59 4.80 -3.19 -13.16
N ASP A 60 5.72 -2.75 -12.30
CA ASP A 60 5.38 -2.24 -10.96
C ASP A 60 4.39 -1.07 -11.01
N PHE A 61 4.47 -0.23 -12.06
CA PHE A 61 3.53 0.86 -12.25
C PHE A 61 2.07 0.41 -12.46
N LEU A 62 1.84 -0.85 -12.82
CA LEU A 62 0.52 -1.48 -12.92
C LEU A 62 0.11 -2.21 -11.64
N GLY A 63 0.98 -2.24 -10.62
CA GLY A 63 0.71 -2.88 -9.34
C GLY A 63 1.04 -4.37 -9.28
N PHE A 64 1.75 -4.92 -10.26
CA PHE A 64 2.20 -6.32 -10.24
C PHE A 64 3.62 -6.49 -10.77
N ASP A 65 4.32 -7.48 -10.21
CA ASP A 65 5.68 -7.82 -10.54
C ASP A 65 5.74 -8.74 -11.77
N ASN A 66 6.74 -8.55 -12.63
CA ASN A 66 6.98 -9.40 -13.80
C ASN A 66 7.91 -10.59 -13.52
N GLY A 67 8.14 -10.91 -12.26
CA GLY A 67 9.02 -11.99 -11.84
C GLY A 67 10.39 -11.53 -11.31
N LEU A 68 10.67 -10.22 -11.29
CA LEU A 68 11.94 -9.69 -10.78
C LEU A 68 12.20 -10.04 -9.31
N ARG A 69 11.12 -10.14 -8.51
CA ARG A 69 11.16 -10.47 -7.08
C ARG A 69 10.89 -11.93 -6.78
N ASN A 70 10.66 -12.74 -7.81
CA ASN A 70 10.47 -14.16 -7.62
C ASN A 70 11.75 -14.79 -7.06
N LEU A 71 11.58 -15.68 -6.09
CA LEU A 71 12.66 -16.57 -5.68
C LEU A 71 12.89 -17.59 -6.79
N ASP A 72 14.08 -17.60 -7.38
CA ASP A 72 14.45 -18.61 -8.35
C ASP A 72 14.40 -20.01 -7.72
N GLY A 73 14.05 -21.03 -8.51
CA GLY A 73 14.02 -22.42 -8.07
C GLY A 73 15.36 -22.89 -7.47
N GLY A 74 16.46 -22.26 -7.85
CA GLY A 74 17.79 -22.44 -7.25
C GLY A 74 17.90 -22.01 -5.79
N PHE A 75 17.05 -21.09 -5.31
CA PHE A 75 17.11 -20.64 -3.92
C PHE A 75 16.82 -21.75 -2.91
N ARG A 76 15.90 -22.66 -3.21
CA ARG A 76 15.60 -23.83 -2.33
C ARG A 76 16.73 -24.86 -2.29
N THR A 77 17.49 -24.98 -3.37
CA THR A 77 18.63 -25.90 -3.45
C THR A 77 19.90 -25.29 -2.88
N ALA A 78 19.95 -23.97 -2.69
CA ALA A 78 21.07 -23.26 -2.08
C ALA A 78 21.10 -23.35 -0.55
N LEU A 79 20.03 -23.79 0.08
CA LEU A 79 19.98 -24.13 1.51
C LEU A 79 20.62 -25.51 1.72
N ARG A 80 21.94 -25.58 1.77
CA ARG A 80 22.65 -26.82 2.10
C ARG A 80 22.89 -26.92 3.60
N PRO A 81 22.58 -28.06 4.24
CA PRO A 81 22.96 -28.27 5.61
C PRO A 81 24.50 -28.31 5.69
N ILE A 82 25.05 -27.46 6.52
CA ILE A 82 26.47 -27.52 6.89
C ILE A 82 26.60 -28.58 8.05
N GLY A 83 27.64 -29.42 7.99
CA GLY A 83 27.81 -30.60 8.83
C GLY A 83 27.72 -30.42 10.35
N ASN A 84 27.49 -29.23 10.88
CA ASN A 84 27.28 -28.94 12.30
C ASN A 84 25.90 -28.28 12.58
N GLY A 85 24.90 -28.59 11.79
CA GLY A 85 23.54 -28.08 12.00
C GLY A 85 23.29 -26.65 11.52
N GLY A 86 24.23 -26.03 10.83
CA GLY A 86 24.05 -24.75 10.13
C GLY A 86 23.55 -24.93 8.70
N THR A 87 23.00 -23.89 8.13
CA THR A 87 22.63 -23.80 6.71
C THR A 87 23.48 -22.75 6.03
N ASP A 88 24.10 -23.09 4.90
CA ASP A 88 24.78 -22.14 4.05
C ASP A 88 23.77 -21.51 3.08
N LEU A 89 23.59 -20.20 3.18
CA LEU A 89 22.79 -19.39 2.28
C LEU A 89 23.66 -18.98 1.09
N GLN A 90 23.69 -19.82 0.07
CA GLN A 90 24.24 -19.36 -1.21
C GLN A 90 23.22 -18.41 -1.88
N ASN A 91 23.64 -17.18 -2.11
CA ASN A 91 22.85 -16.12 -2.67
C ASN A 91 22.66 -16.27 -4.20
N ASN A 92 22.16 -17.42 -4.62
CA ASN A 92 21.86 -17.71 -6.01
C ASN A 92 20.36 -17.47 -6.25
N GLY A 93 20.00 -16.47 -7.04
CA GLY A 93 18.63 -16.21 -7.46
C GLY A 93 17.91 -15.09 -6.69
N LEU A 94 18.57 -14.38 -5.79
CA LEU A 94 18.02 -13.14 -5.24
C LEU A 94 18.42 -11.95 -6.11
N ASN A 95 17.51 -11.01 -6.28
CA ASN A 95 17.83 -9.73 -6.90
C ASN A 95 18.72 -8.91 -5.95
N ASN A 96 19.98 -8.69 -6.34
CA ASN A 96 21.00 -7.98 -5.55
C ASN A 96 21.16 -6.51 -5.96
N ASP A 97 20.25 -5.95 -6.72
CA ASP A 97 20.31 -4.53 -7.09
C ASP A 97 19.82 -3.66 -5.92
N TRP A 98 20.77 -3.29 -5.05
CA TRP A 98 20.56 -2.40 -3.89
C TRP A 98 20.87 -0.94 -4.21
N MET A 99 21.12 -0.62 -5.48
CA MET A 99 21.48 0.75 -5.88
C MET A 99 20.27 1.67 -5.74
N VAL A 100 20.44 2.73 -4.97
CA VAL A 100 19.48 3.83 -4.90
C VAL A 100 19.56 4.63 -6.19
N ARG A 101 18.43 4.85 -6.82
CA ARG A 101 18.25 5.66 -8.03
C ARG A 101 17.46 6.91 -7.70
N SER A 102 17.66 7.96 -8.45
CA SER A 102 16.94 9.22 -8.31
C SER A 102 16.08 9.48 -9.54
N MET A 103 14.89 10.02 -9.32
CA MET A 103 13.99 10.53 -10.36
C MET A 103 13.30 11.80 -9.87
N LYS A 104 12.65 12.51 -10.79
CA LYS A 104 11.83 13.68 -10.46
C LYS A 104 10.36 13.37 -10.79
N PRO A 105 9.53 13.04 -9.80
CA PRO A 105 8.11 12.78 -10.03
C PRO A 105 7.42 14.01 -10.62
N TRP A 106 6.47 13.78 -11.52
CA TRP A 106 5.70 14.86 -12.16
C TRP A 106 4.38 15.15 -11.44
N GLY A 107 3.95 14.27 -10.55
CA GLY A 107 2.72 14.38 -9.77
C GLY A 107 2.03 13.05 -9.59
N ASP A 108 0.95 13.04 -8.81
CA ASP A 108 0.15 11.85 -8.58
C ASP A 108 -0.87 11.67 -9.70
N LEU A 109 -1.19 10.43 -10.02
CA LEU A 109 -2.19 10.07 -11.01
C LEU A 109 -3.25 9.15 -10.39
N LYS A 110 -4.51 9.53 -10.54
CA LYS A 110 -5.66 8.73 -10.12
C LYS A 110 -6.59 8.55 -11.31
N LEU A 111 -6.84 7.31 -11.67
CA LEU A 111 -7.76 6.93 -12.72
C LEU A 111 -8.83 6.04 -12.13
N SER A 112 -10.10 6.28 -12.46
CA SER A 112 -11.17 5.36 -12.11
C SER A 112 -12.13 5.20 -13.27
N ALA A 113 -12.58 3.97 -13.49
CA ALA A 113 -13.60 3.64 -14.46
C ALA A 113 -14.64 2.74 -13.79
N ASN A 114 -15.90 3.16 -13.89
CA ASN A 114 -17.05 2.44 -13.34
C ASN A 114 -18.03 2.11 -14.46
N LEU A 115 -18.42 0.86 -14.54
CA LEU A 115 -19.39 0.36 -15.49
C LEU A 115 -20.53 -0.33 -14.73
N GLY A 116 -21.74 0.15 -14.90
CA GLY A 116 -22.95 -0.51 -14.46
C GLY A 116 -23.84 -0.83 -15.66
N ARG A 117 -24.23 -2.07 -15.83
CA ARG A 117 -25.13 -2.45 -16.90
C ARG A 117 -26.25 -3.34 -16.40
N ARG A 118 -27.45 -3.13 -16.92
CA ARG A 118 -28.65 -3.86 -16.55
C ARG A 118 -29.35 -4.38 -17.79
N TRP A 119 -29.75 -5.64 -17.74
CA TRP A 119 -30.50 -6.31 -18.80
C TRP A 119 -31.80 -6.86 -18.23
N LYS A 120 -32.85 -6.82 -19.05
CA LYS A 120 -34.10 -7.56 -18.79
C LYS A 120 -34.11 -8.84 -19.61
N LEU A 121 -34.28 -9.95 -18.96
CA LEU A 121 -34.37 -11.27 -19.58
C LEU A 121 -35.76 -11.84 -19.28
N GLY A 122 -36.78 -11.48 -20.09
CA GLY A 122 -38.16 -11.82 -19.79
C GLY A 122 -38.65 -11.12 -18.52
N GLU A 123 -39.13 -11.87 -17.53
CA GLU A 123 -39.54 -11.37 -16.21
C GLU A 123 -38.37 -11.13 -15.24
N ASN A 124 -37.19 -11.68 -15.54
CA ASN A 124 -36.01 -11.56 -14.70
C ASN A 124 -35.16 -10.35 -15.08
N GLN A 125 -34.44 -9.84 -14.10
CA GLN A 125 -33.50 -8.74 -14.28
C GLN A 125 -32.09 -9.21 -13.92
N MET A 126 -31.14 -8.94 -14.78
CA MET A 126 -29.72 -9.20 -14.54
C MET A 126 -28.94 -7.89 -14.59
N GLY A 127 -28.00 -7.71 -13.68
CA GLY A 127 -27.12 -6.55 -13.61
C GLY A 127 -25.67 -6.96 -13.47
N MET A 128 -24.79 -6.11 -13.99
CA MET A 128 -23.35 -6.22 -13.83
C MET A 128 -22.81 -4.87 -13.36
N ILE A 129 -21.93 -4.90 -12.38
CA ILE A 129 -21.16 -3.74 -11.94
C ILE A 129 -19.69 -4.11 -12.04
N ALA A 130 -18.91 -3.27 -12.70
CA ALA A 130 -17.45 -3.40 -12.77
C ALA A 130 -16.83 -2.04 -12.41
N ALA A 131 -15.78 -2.08 -11.59
CA ALA A 131 -15.03 -0.90 -11.22
C ALA A 131 -13.53 -1.20 -11.31
N VAL A 132 -12.79 -0.28 -11.92
CA VAL A 132 -11.33 -0.33 -11.98
C VAL A 132 -10.80 0.99 -11.45
N ASN A 133 -9.90 0.91 -10.48
CA ASN A 133 -9.23 2.06 -9.90
C ASN A 133 -7.73 1.87 -10.01
N TYR A 134 -7.05 2.90 -10.47
CA TYR A 134 -5.60 2.96 -10.53
C TYR A 134 -5.15 4.22 -9.81
N THR A 135 -4.21 4.06 -8.89
CA THR A 135 -3.61 5.17 -8.14
C THR A 135 -2.11 5.01 -8.13
N ASN A 136 -1.41 6.06 -8.53
CA ASN A 136 0.04 6.16 -8.43
C ASN A 136 0.37 7.46 -7.69
N GLU A 137 0.94 7.35 -6.50
CA GLU A 137 1.26 8.47 -5.63
C GLU A 137 2.74 8.44 -5.25
N TYR A 138 3.33 9.63 -5.12
CA TYR A 138 4.71 9.81 -4.67
C TYR A 138 4.71 10.66 -3.41
N ARG A 139 5.32 10.14 -2.34
CA ARG A 139 5.40 10.83 -1.06
C ARG A 139 6.84 10.90 -0.57
N THR A 140 7.26 12.09 -0.19
CA THR A 140 8.56 12.34 0.44
C THR A 140 8.31 12.93 1.82
N PHE A 141 8.94 12.35 2.82
CA PHE A 141 8.96 12.86 4.19
C PHE A 141 10.40 13.27 4.50
N GLY A 142 10.61 14.54 4.78
CA GLY A 142 11.90 15.06 5.25
C GLY A 142 11.96 15.08 6.76
N ASP A 143 13.16 14.95 7.31
CA ASP A 143 13.45 15.11 8.73
C ASP A 143 12.57 14.26 9.68
N MET A 144 12.33 13.02 9.29
CA MET A 144 11.52 12.10 10.10
C MET A 144 12.29 11.68 11.35
N GLN A 145 11.70 11.92 12.52
CA GLN A 145 12.28 11.54 13.81
C GLN A 145 11.73 10.19 14.26
N ASN A 146 12.63 9.28 14.61
CA ASN A 146 12.29 8.01 15.24
C ASN A 146 12.93 7.96 16.62
N ASN A 147 12.13 8.16 17.66
CA ASN A 147 12.56 8.24 19.04
C ASN A 147 12.02 7.06 19.84
N GLN A 148 12.91 6.35 20.53
CA GLN A 148 12.52 5.35 21.52
C GLN A 148 12.69 5.98 22.92
N PHE A 149 11.59 6.05 23.65
CA PHE A 149 11.57 6.58 25.01
C PHE A 149 11.74 5.44 26.03
N GLY A 150 12.54 5.67 27.04
CA GLY A 150 12.74 4.81 28.18
C GLY A 150 11.83 5.18 29.36
N VAL A 151 12.39 5.03 30.56
CA VAL A 151 11.68 5.34 31.79
C VAL A 151 11.46 6.85 31.93
N TYR A 152 10.28 7.21 32.43
CA TYR A 152 9.97 8.60 32.76
C TYR A 152 10.78 9.05 34.00
N ASP A 153 11.44 10.19 33.89
CA ASP A 153 12.18 10.81 34.96
C ASP A 153 11.32 11.90 35.62
N GLU A 154 10.73 11.56 36.77
CA GLU A 154 9.84 12.45 37.52
C GLU A 154 10.53 13.73 38.00
N ARG A 155 11.85 13.70 38.20
CA ARG A 155 12.59 14.87 38.72
C ARG A 155 12.72 15.98 37.69
N ASN A 156 12.83 15.58 36.43
CA ASN A 156 13.03 16.49 35.30
C ASN A 156 11.79 16.62 34.42
N ASP A 157 10.67 15.99 34.79
CA ASP A 157 9.41 15.98 34.05
C ASP A 157 9.61 15.64 32.55
N ARG A 158 10.41 14.62 32.28
CA ARG A 158 10.73 14.21 30.90
C ARG A 158 10.98 12.72 30.78
N SER A 159 10.70 12.16 29.62
CA SER A 159 11.13 10.82 29.27
C SER A 159 12.58 10.81 28.80
N ILE A 160 13.36 9.83 29.27
CA ILE A 160 14.74 9.64 28.82
C ILE A 160 14.71 8.94 27.46
N TYR A 161 15.41 9.47 26.49
CA TYR A 161 15.60 8.82 25.19
C TYR A 161 16.51 7.61 25.34
N LEU A 162 16.04 6.44 24.92
CA LEU A 162 16.89 5.23 24.78
C LEU A 162 17.64 5.28 23.44
N SER A 163 16.95 5.68 22.38
CA SER A 163 17.57 5.93 21.10
C SER A 163 16.84 7.06 20.38
N ASN A 164 17.60 7.82 19.63
CA ASN A 164 17.11 8.91 18.80
C ASN A 164 17.75 8.76 17.42
N SER A 165 16.93 8.63 16.39
CA SER A 165 17.38 8.67 15.00
C SER A 165 16.61 9.74 14.23
N LEU A 166 17.33 10.45 13.38
CA LEU A 166 16.79 11.44 12.47
C LEU A 166 17.00 10.94 11.04
N ASP A 167 15.93 10.58 10.38
CA ASP A 167 15.98 10.20 8.97
C ASP A 167 15.73 11.44 8.11
N ASN A 168 16.76 11.85 7.37
CA ASN A 168 16.70 13.07 6.56
C ASN A 168 15.72 12.97 5.39
N GLN A 169 15.46 11.77 4.89
CA GLN A 169 14.54 11.58 3.78
C GLN A 169 13.94 10.17 3.79
N TYR A 170 12.63 10.10 3.72
CA TYR A 170 11.86 8.89 3.50
C TYR A 170 10.96 9.08 2.27
N ASN A 171 11.05 8.17 1.29
CA ASN A 171 10.28 8.20 0.05
C ASN A 171 9.39 6.97 -0.05
N HIS A 172 8.14 7.19 -0.44
CA HIS A 172 7.13 6.14 -0.59
C HIS A 172 6.31 6.35 -1.86
#